data_71b1a6dcfdec3efd951b7b37c319bfe8
#
_entry.id   71b1a6dcfdec3efd951b7b37c319bfe8
#
_cell.length_a   1.000
_cell.length_b   1.000
_cell.length_c   1.000
_cell.angle_alpha   90.00
_cell.angle_beta   90.00
_cell.angle_gamma   90.00
#
_symmetry.space_group_name_H-M   'P 1'
#
loop_
_entity.id
_entity.type
_entity.pdbx_description
1 polymer ?
#
loop_
_entity_poly.entity_id
_entity_poly.type
_entity_poly.pdbx_seq_one_letter_code
_entity_poly.pdbx_strand_id
1 'polypeptide(L)'
;MNTVPSALCQVPFLNFEGGRFFILKIFEIAKKSTIRAKTADEAVYAFAAIRELEKENFKQAHKLSVDLHNKLGTLPRCNDLIELNRNLLLFNAPYNFDSFCQYIELDRDPKSRFYMPRRKQLIRMVNTLQKLEDGELDIAGIMMPPGTGKSTTAIFYLTWLAGRNPDMPILGGSHSNAFLRGVYDECLRIMAKGGEYLWRDVFPGVCIARTNAQDMMIDMYKPKRFATLEFSSIGSGNAGKVRAQKLLYCDDLVSGIEEAMSRERMDKLWQLYTTDLRQRKIGECRELHIATPWSLHDPMDRLERNNENNPRAEFLHMPALNEEEKSNFDYANGVGFSTKFYIDMRESMDDASWRALFMTSPIEREGQLYPEDQLRRYFELPDKAPEAIIAVCDTKEKGSDYAVLPVAYKYGDDFYIEECVCDNGAPDVVETRLWMVLVKHKVQLAQFESNSAGGKVAEKCQQEVKAHGGITRIVTRYTTANKETKIIVNSPWVMEHCLFKDNSVIKNNKEYRRVLSFLTGYTMAGKNRHDDVPDAFAMLAQYAQGLNAGKVEIGTRIW
;
A
#
# COMPACT_ATOMS: atom_id res chain seq x y z
N MET A 1 7.05 18.44 41.83
CA MET A 1 6.67 19.76 42.37
C MET A 1 7.33 20.79 41.48
N ASN A 2 6.67 21.25 40.44
CA ASN A 2 7.14 22.33 39.59
C ASN A 2 6.27 23.54 39.88
N THR A 3 6.91 24.57 40.42
CA THR A 3 6.32 25.85 40.77
C THR A 3 5.84 26.56 39.50
N VAL A 4 4.54 26.81 39.44
CA VAL A 4 3.91 27.69 38.44
C VAL A 4 4.47 29.11 38.66
N PRO A 5 4.86 29.87 37.63
CA PRO A 5 5.31 31.25 37.79
C PRO A 5 4.25 32.09 38.47
N SER A 6 4.68 32.90 39.42
CA SER A 6 3.86 33.71 40.33
C SER A 6 2.98 34.82 39.69
N ALA A 7 3.02 34.93 38.37
CA ALA A 7 2.21 35.92 37.62
C ALA A 7 0.73 35.52 37.42
N LEU A 8 0.36 34.27 37.73
CA LEU A 8 -1.01 33.75 37.51
C LEU A 8 -1.97 33.98 38.72
N CYS A 9 -1.53 34.59 39.79
CA CYS A 9 -2.30 34.70 41.05
C CYS A 9 -3.12 36.01 41.24
N GLN A 10 -3.30 36.84 40.24
CA GLN A 10 -4.12 38.06 40.40
C GLN A 10 -5.23 38.17 39.34
N VAL A 11 -6.18 37.22 39.38
CA VAL A 11 -7.51 37.46 38.77
C VAL A 11 -8.46 37.82 39.93
N PRO A 12 -9.17 38.97 39.89
CA PRO A 12 -10.10 39.34 40.95
C PRO A 12 -11.23 38.31 41.03
N PHE A 13 -11.37 37.66 42.18
CA PHE A 13 -12.53 36.83 42.49
C PHE A 13 -13.80 37.72 42.50
N LEU A 14 -14.63 37.57 41.47
CA LEU A 14 -15.98 38.12 41.48
C LEU A 14 -16.94 36.99 41.90
N ASN A 15 -17.42 37.06 43.13
CA ASN A 15 -18.56 36.27 43.59
C ASN A 15 -19.82 36.70 42.81
N PHE A 16 -20.44 35.82 42.07
CA PHE A 16 -21.72 36.05 41.42
C PHE A 16 -22.66 34.85 41.55
N GLU A 17 -23.81 35.08 42.10
CA GLU A 17 -24.99 34.20 42.07
C GLU A 17 -25.55 34.13 40.63
N GLY A 18 -25.70 32.94 40.06
CA GLY A 18 -26.36 32.73 38.78
C GLY A 18 -25.55 31.90 37.74
N GLY A 19 -25.47 30.59 37.92
CA GLY A 19 -24.62 29.70 37.13
C GLY A 19 -24.71 29.84 35.60
N ARG A 20 -25.88 30.05 35.00
CA ARG A 20 -26.02 30.24 33.53
C ARG A 20 -25.43 31.57 33.02
N PHE A 21 -25.54 32.61 33.78
CA PHE A 21 -25.02 33.95 33.43
C PHE A 21 -23.49 33.98 33.49
N PHE A 22 -22.92 33.24 34.41
CA PHE A 22 -21.46 33.10 34.61
C PHE A 22 -20.82 32.33 33.45
N ILE A 23 -21.41 31.24 33.03
CA ILE A 23 -20.95 30.40 31.88
C ILE A 23 -20.90 31.22 30.59
N LEU A 24 -21.96 31.97 30.28
CA LEU A 24 -22.01 32.84 29.11
C LEU A 24 -20.93 33.93 29.15
N LYS A 25 -20.60 34.44 30.32
CA LYS A 25 -19.58 35.48 30.51
C LYS A 25 -18.17 34.94 30.31
N ILE A 26 -17.85 33.76 30.86
CA ILE A 26 -16.54 33.08 30.66
C ILE A 26 -16.36 32.70 29.20
N PHE A 27 -17.37 32.13 28.56
CA PHE A 27 -17.32 31.78 27.14
C PHE A 27 -17.02 33.01 26.26
N GLU A 28 -17.71 34.12 26.48
CA GLU A 28 -17.48 35.36 25.72
C GLU A 28 -16.07 35.93 25.98
N ILE A 29 -15.55 35.85 27.20
CA ILE A 29 -14.17 36.23 27.51
C ILE A 29 -13.18 35.36 26.77
N ALA A 30 -13.30 34.04 26.89
CA ALA A 30 -12.40 33.08 26.23
C ALA A 30 -12.44 33.24 24.69
N LYS A 31 -13.64 33.37 24.11
CA LYS A 31 -13.83 33.58 22.67
C LYS A 31 -13.21 34.89 22.18
N LYS A 32 -13.49 36.01 22.88
CA LYS A 32 -12.94 37.33 22.51
C LYS A 32 -11.42 37.36 22.66
N SER A 33 -10.87 36.79 23.72
CA SER A 33 -9.42 36.70 23.95
C SER A 33 -8.75 35.87 22.87
N THR A 34 -9.31 34.72 22.51
CA THR A 34 -8.80 33.88 21.43
C THR A 34 -8.79 34.62 20.09
N ILE A 35 -9.89 35.30 19.74
CA ILE A 35 -9.98 36.05 18.48
C ILE A 35 -9.01 37.24 18.45
N ARG A 36 -8.81 37.92 19.56
CA ARG A 36 -8.01 39.17 19.65
C ARG A 36 -6.53 38.93 19.85
N ALA A 37 -6.10 37.76 20.31
CA ALA A 37 -4.70 37.51 20.63
C ALA A 37 -3.76 37.84 19.45
N LYS A 38 -2.86 38.79 19.65
CA LYS A 38 -1.83 39.26 18.69
C LYS A 38 -0.42 39.15 19.26
N THR A 39 -0.31 38.95 20.59
CA THR A 39 0.95 38.78 21.30
C THR A 39 0.95 37.47 22.08
N ALA A 40 2.13 37.08 22.57
CA ALA A 40 2.28 35.88 23.39
C ALA A 40 1.47 35.99 24.69
N ASP A 41 1.55 37.13 25.37
CA ASP A 41 0.83 37.37 26.63
C ASP A 41 -0.68 37.27 26.45
N GLU A 42 -1.22 37.87 25.37
CA GLU A 42 -2.64 37.78 25.05
C GLU A 42 -3.06 36.33 24.75
N ALA A 43 -2.20 35.53 24.10
CA ALA A 43 -2.46 34.13 23.84
C ALA A 43 -2.41 33.28 25.12
N VAL A 44 -1.47 33.55 26.03
CA VAL A 44 -1.41 32.92 27.36
C VAL A 44 -2.67 33.24 28.17
N TYR A 45 -3.09 34.52 28.15
CA TYR A 45 -4.34 34.94 28.83
C TYR A 45 -5.57 34.23 28.22
N ALA A 46 -5.64 34.13 26.90
CA ALA A 46 -6.71 33.41 26.23
C ALA A 46 -6.77 31.94 26.66
N PHE A 47 -5.61 31.27 26.76
CA PHE A 47 -5.54 29.90 27.24
C PHE A 47 -5.98 29.74 28.70
N ALA A 48 -5.60 30.66 29.57
CA ALA A 48 -6.08 30.66 30.97
C ALA A 48 -7.62 30.77 31.03
N ALA A 49 -8.23 31.65 30.23
CA ALA A 49 -9.68 31.78 30.14
C ALA A 49 -10.35 30.50 29.56
N ILE A 50 -9.72 29.83 28.61
CA ILE A 50 -10.18 28.55 28.07
C ILE A 50 -10.16 27.46 29.16
N ARG A 51 -9.14 27.39 29.98
CA ARG A 51 -9.04 26.45 31.10
C ARG A 51 -10.12 26.64 32.15
N GLU A 52 -10.49 27.89 32.43
CA GLU A 52 -11.63 28.15 33.32
C GLU A 52 -12.96 27.74 32.66
N LEU A 53 -13.12 27.99 31.34
CA LEU A 53 -14.29 27.57 30.60
C LEU A 53 -14.44 26.03 30.56
N GLU A 54 -13.36 25.28 30.56
CA GLU A 54 -13.39 23.80 30.54
C GLU A 54 -14.19 23.25 31.73
N LYS A 55 -14.07 23.86 32.91
CA LYS A 55 -14.77 23.42 34.12
C LYS A 55 -16.29 23.52 33.97
N GLU A 56 -16.78 24.41 33.11
CA GLU A 56 -18.19 24.70 32.91
C GLU A 56 -18.72 24.16 31.57
N ASN A 57 -17.92 24.23 30.53
CA ASN A 57 -18.30 23.79 29.19
C ASN A 57 -17.12 23.22 28.41
N PHE A 58 -16.89 21.93 28.62
CA PHE A 58 -15.83 21.15 28.01
C PHE A 58 -15.75 21.29 26.48
N LYS A 59 -16.88 21.08 25.77
CA LYS A 59 -16.88 21.11 24.28
C LYS A 59 -16.46 22.45 23.72
N GLN A 60 -16.95 23.54 24.31
CA GLN A 60 -16.62 24.89 23.85
C GLN A 60 -15.17 25.25 24.19
N ALA A 61 -14.66 24.85 25.34
CA ALA A 61 -13.28 25.07 25.74
C ALA A 61 -12.30 24.40 24.77
N HIS A 62 -12.51 23.13 24.47
CA HIS A 62 -11.65 22.40 23.52
C HIS A 62 -11.73 22.94 22.09
N LYS A 63 -12.91 23.37 21.63
CA LYS A 63 -13.03 24.05 20.34
C LYS A 63 -12.20 25.32 20.28
N LEU A 64 -12.33 26.19 21.30
CA LEU A 64 -11.56 27.44 21.37
C LEU A 64 -10.06 27.21 21.53
N SER A 65 -9.64 26.13 22.21
CA SER A 65 -8.22 25.79 22.35
C SER A 65 -7.60 25.35 21.03
N VAL A 66 -8.33 24.61 20.19
CA VAL A 66 -7.90 24.28 18.82
C VAL A 66 -7.81 25.54 17.95
N ASP A 67 -8.79 26.45 18.06
CA ASP A 67 -8.76 27.74 17.35
C ASP A 67 -7.54 28.58 17.78
N LEU A 68 -7.24 28.62 19.09
CA LEU A 68 -6.07 29.31 19.62
C LEU A 68 -4.77 28.67 19.14
N HIS A 69 -4.67 27.33 19.17
CA HIS A 69 -3.52 26.60 18.67
C HIS A 69 -3.23 26.92 17.20
N ASN A 70 -4.25 26.90 16.35
CA ASN A 70 -4.11 27.24 14.93
C ASN A 70 -3.61 28.68 14.73
N LYS A 71 -3.97 29.58 15.65
CA LYS A 71 -3.57 30.98 15.59
C LYS A 71 -2.13 31.22 16.02
N LEU A 72 -1.54 30.37 16.88
CA LEU A 72 -0.14 30.55 17.33
C LEU A 72 0.84 30.65 16.18
N GLY A 73 0.60 29.93 15.07
CA GLY A 73 1.44 30.00 13.86
C GLY A 73 1.51 31.38 13.20
N THR A 74 0.60 32.29 13.52
CA THR A 74 0.54 33.67 13.00
C THR A 74 1.22 34.70 13.91
N LEU A 75 1.64 34.28 15.11
CA LEU A 75 2.25 35.15 16.10
C LEU A 75 3.79 35.17 16.00
N PRO A 76 4.46 36.27 16.38
CA PRO A 76 5.92 36.33 16.44
C PRO A 76 6.49 35.24 17.37
N ARG A 77 7.46 34.46 16.90
CA ARG A 77 8.05 33.37 17.69
C ARG A 77 8.78 33.88 18.93
N CYS A 78 8.48 33.31 20.08
CA CYS A 78 9.17 33.50 21.35
C CYS A 78 9.08 32.22 22.19
N ASN A 79 9.85 32.15 23.29
CA ASN A 79 9.86 30.98 24.18
C ASN A 79 8.50 30.73 24.82
N ASP A 80 7.79 31.76 25.22
CA ASP A 80 6.47 31.64 25.83
C ASP A 80 5.45 31.00 24.90
N LEU A 81 5.53 31.28 23.59
CA LEU A 81 4.69 30.59 22.58
C LEU A 81 5.07 29.13 22.37
N ILE A 82 6.33 28.75 22.54
CA ILE A 82 6.76 27.35 22.46
C ILE A 82 6.16 26.57 23.64
N GLU A 83 6.25 27.15 24.85
CA GLU A 83 5.65 26.56 26.05
C GLU A 83 4.12 26.51 25.96
N LEU A 84 3.51 27.60 25.54
CA LEU A 84 2.06 27.65 25.31
C LEU A 84 1.59 26.61 24.28
N ASN A 85 2.32 26.46 23.20
CA ASN A 85 2.02 25.42 22.17
C ASN A 85 2.06 24.01 22.78
N ARG A 86 3.09 23.70 23.58
CA ARG A 86 3.19 22.43 24.30
C ARG A 86 1.98 22.21 25.21
N ASN A 87 1.62 23.22 25.98
CA ASN A 87 0.49 23.17 26.93
C ASN A 87 -0.86 23.03 26.22
N LEU A 88 -1.07 23.73 25.09
CA LEU A 88 -2.27 23.59 24.26
C LEU A 88 -2.38 22.22 23.61
N LEU A 89 -1.28 21.69 23.09
CA LEU A 89 -1.26 20.33 22.53
C LEU A 89 -1.58 19.30 23.62
N LEU A 90 -0.96 19.39 24.79
CA LEU A 90 -1.26 18.48 25.91
C LEU A 90 -2.72 18.58 26.36
N PHE A 91 -3.26 19.80 26.47
CA PHE A 91 -4.64 20.02 26.83
C PHE A 91 -5.63 19.37 25.86
N ASN A 92 -5.32 19.42 24.56
CA ASN A 92 -6.18 18.86 23.53
C ASN A 92 -5.93 17.37 23.25
N ALA A 93 -4.71 16.87 23.47
CA ALA A 93 -4.29 15.51 23.07
C ALA A 93 -5.22 14.39 23.56
N PRO A 94 -5.83 14.42 24.75
CA PRO A 94 -6.78 13.39 25.17
C PRO A 94 -8.05 13.33 24.31
N TYR A 95 -8.40 14.40 23.60
CA TYR A 95 -9.69 14.54 22.91
C TYR A 95 -9.58 14.82 21.41
N ASN A 96 -8.45 15.35 20.97
CA ASN A 96 -8.17 15.69 19.58
C ASN A 96 -6.99 14.88 19.06
N PHE A 97 -7.25 14.04 18.06
CA PHE A 97 -6.25 13.10 17.55
C PHE A 97 -5.08 13.79 16.84
N ASP A 98 -5.31 14.90 16.13
CA ASP A 98 -4.22 15.71 15.54
C ASP A 98 -3.28 16.27 16.61
N SER A 99 -3.85 16.82 17.70
CA SER A 99 -3.05 17.31 18.82
C SER A 99 -2.28 16.19 19.52
N PHE A 100 -2.88 15.00 19.64
CA PHE A 100 -2.21 13.83 20.18
C PHE A 100 -1.01 13.42 19.32
N CYS A 101 -1.19 13.27 18.00
CA CYS A 101 -0.11 12.92 17.09
C CYS A 101 1.05 13.91 17.13
N GLN A 102 0.75 15.21 17.29
CA GLN A 102 1.76 16.25 17.42
C GLN A 102 2.47 16.16 18.78
N TYR A 103 1.70 15.99 19.87
CA TYR A 103 2.24 16.04 21.23
C TYR A 103 3.16 14.88 21.56
N ILE A 104 2.76 13.65 21.23
CA ILE A 104 3.51 12.45 21.67
C ILE A 104 4.94 12.38 21.13
N GLU A 105 5.25 13.11 20.07
CA GLU A 105 6.57 13.15 19.43
C GLU A 105 7.37 14.43 19.73
N LEU A 106 6.87 15.35 20.60
CA LEU A 106 7.50 16.67 20.79
C LEU A 106 8.96 16.61 21.27
N ASP A 107 9.30 15.65 22.13
CA ASP A 107 10.65 15.52 22.70
C ASP A 107 11.54 14.58 21.88
N ARG A 108 11.03 13.96 20.79
CA ARG A 108 11.84 13.19 19.87
C ARG A 108 12.69 14.08 18.96
N ASP A 109 13.84 13.57 18.54
CA ASP A 109 14.64 14.23 17.51
C ASP A 109 13.74 14.58 16.30
N PRO A 110 13.78 15.83 15.81
CA PRO A 110 12.97 16.25 14.67
C PRO A 110 13.08 15.34 13.43
N LYS A 111 14.24 14.73 13.19
CA LYS A 111 14.47 13.79 12.08
C LYS A 111 13.80 12.43 12.31
N SER A 112 13.55 12.08 13.57
CA SER A 112 12.91 10.81 13.98
C SER A 112 11.40 10.93 14.15
N ARG A 113 10.84 12.14 14.04
CA ARG A 113 9.40 12.37 14.12
C ARG A 113 8.70 11.85 12.89
N PHE A 114 7.63 11.08 13.12
CA PHE A 114 6.82 10.54 12.04
C PHE A 114 5.78 11.56 11.55
N TYR A 115 4.97 12.10 12.45
CA TYR A 115 3.75 12.83 12.08
C TYR A 115 4.01 14.23 11.51
N MET A 116 4.81 15.05 12.18
CA MET A 116 4.98 16.47 11.80
C MET A 116 5.47 16.67 10.35
N PRO A 117 6.44 15.91 9.83
CA PRO A 117 6.86 16.04 8.43
C PRO A 117 5.74 15.67 7.44
N ARG A 118 4.77 14.83 7.85
CA ARG A 118 3.69 14.27 7.03
C ARG A 118 2.32 14.88 7.29
N ARG A 119 2.19 15.71 8.32
CA ARG A 119 0.89 16.22 8.81
C ARG A 119 0.04 16.84 7.70
N LYS A 120 0.64 17.65 6.83
CA LYS A 120 -0.09 18.33 5.75
C LYS A 120 -0.87 17.35 4.86
N GLN A 121 -0.29 16.20 4.57
CA GLN A 121 -0.91 15.17 3.74
C GLN A 121 -1.81 14.23 4.55
N LEU A 122 -1.38 13.85 5.75
CA LEU A 122 -2.10 12.90 6.60
C LEU A 122 -3.29 13.50 7.36
N ILE A 123 -3.42 14.83 7.39
CA ILE A 123 -4.49 15.49 8.16
C ILE A 123 -5.90 15.07 7.72
N ARG A 124 -6.09 14.72 6.45
CA ARG A 124 -7.38 14.20 5.96
C ARG A 124 -7.72 12.88 6.63
N MET A 125 -6.77 11.93 6.66
CA MET A 125 -6.92 10.65 7.37
C MET A 125 -7.17 10.88 8.87
N VAL A 126 -6.40 11.77 9.51
CA VAL A 126 -6.53 12.10 10.94
C VAL A 126 -7.92 12.65 11.26
N ASN A 127 -8.47 13.52 10.40
CA ASN A 127 -9.82 14.06 10.57
C ASN A 127 -10.90 12.99 10.40
N THR A 128 -10.76 12.06 9.45
CA THR A 128 -11.68 10.93 9.29
C THR A 128 -11.63 10.01 10.53
N LEU A 129 -10.45 9.75 11.09
CA LEU A 129 -10.29 8.99 12.33
C LEU A 129 -10.90 9.73 13.54
N GLN A 130 -10.80 11.06 13.59
CA GLN A 130 -11.49 11.85 14.62
C GLN A 130 -13.01 11.72 14.51
N LYS A 131 -13.59 11.83 13.31
CA LYS A 131 -15.03 11.62 13.08
C LYS A 131 -15.48 10.21 13.51
N LEU A 132 -14.63 9.20 13.25
CA LEU A 132 -14.90 7.84 13.69
C LEU A 132 -14.92 7.76 15.22
N GLU A 133 -14.00 8.42 15.94
CA GLU A 133 -14.02 8.47 17.41
C GLU A 133 -15.19 9.29 17.97
N ASP A 134 -15.56 10.37 17.33
CA ASP A 134 -16.65 11.24 17.79
C ASP A 134 -18.05 10.63 17.52
N GLY A 135 -18.11 9.52 16.78
CA GLY A 135 -19.35 8.83 16.49
C GLY A 135 -20.15 9.44 15.34
N GLU A 136 -19.51 10.25 14.53
CA GLU A 136 -20.07 10.73 13.27
C GLU A 136 -20.05 9.63 12.21
N LEU A 137 -19.05 8.74 12.29
CA LEU A 137 -18.90 7.58 11.41
C LEU A 137 -18.96 6.26 12.21
N ASP A 138 -19.45 5.22 11.55
CA ASP A 138 -19.41 3.84 12.02
C ASP A 138 -18.32 3.02 11.31
N ILE A 139 -18.01 3.42 10.06
CA ILE A 139 -17.03 2.76 9.20
C ILE A 139 -16.15 3.82 8.55
N ALA A 140 -14.84 3.60 8.62
CA ALA A 140 -13.85 4.36 7.86
C ALA A 140 -12.96 3.42 7.04
N GLY A 141 -12.85 3.66 5.74
CA GLY A 141 -11.93 3.00 4.82
C GLY A 141 -10.84 3.96 4.37
N ILE A 142 -9.57 3.59 4.51
CA ILE A 142 -8.43 4.43 4.12
C ILE A 142 -7.59 3.69 3.09
N MET A 143 -7.50 4.23 1.91
CA MET A 143 -6.73 3.69 0.79
C MET A 143 -5.62 4.65 0.40
N MET A 144 -4.38 4.18 0.52
CA MET A 144 -3.17 4.96 0.26
C MET A 144 -2.07 4.06 -0.30
N PRO A 145 -1.12 4.60 -1.07
CA PRO A 145 0.03 3.85 -1.55
C PRO A 145 0.87 3.23 -0.42
N PRO A 146 1.62 2.16 -0.70
CA PRO A 146 2.57 1.58 0.25
C PRO A 146 3.59 2.61 0.74
N GLY A 147 3.99 2.51 2.03
CA GLY A 147 5.04 3.35 2.62
C GLY A 147 4.65 4.79 2.95
N THR A 148 3.43 5.23 2.64
CA THR A 148 2.98 6.62 2.87
C THR A 148 2.60 6.94 4.32
N GLY A 149 2.61 5.95 5.23
CA GLY A 149 2.37 6.15 6.66
C GLY A 149 0.97 5.81 7.14
N LYS A 150 0.14 5.14 6.31
CA LYS A 150 -1.22 4.73 6.67
C LYS A 150 -1.26 3.89 7.95
N SER A 151 -0.51 2.79 8.00
CA SER A 151 -0.50 1.87 9.17
C SER A 151 0.12 2.51 10.41
N THR A 152 1.18 3.34 10.28
CA THR A 152 1.76 4.05 11.43
C THR A 152 0.76 5.06 12.03
N THR A 153 0.00 5.77 11.19
CA THR A 153 -1.06 6.68 11.68
C THR A 153 -2.17 5.89 12.40
N ALA A 154 -2.53 4.70 11.89
CA ALA A 154 -3.48 3.83 12.56
C ALA A 154 -2.94 3.32 13.91
N ILE A 155 -1.66 2.96 14.02
CA ILE A 155 -1.04 2.56 15.29
C ILE A 155 -1.13 3.71 16.30
N PHE A 156 -0.87 4.96 15.90
CA PHE A 156 -1.08 6.11 16.76
C PHE A 156 -2.54 6.19 17.22
N TYR A 157 -3.50 5.95 16.32
CA TYR A 157 -4.92 5.94 16.65
C TYR A 157 -5.29 4.83 17.64
N LEU A 158 -4.79 3.60 17.44
CA LEU A 158 -5.01 2.48 18.36
C LEU A 158 -4.50 2.80 19.78
N THR A 159 -3.30 3.36 19.89
CA THR A 159 -2.72 3.74 21.19
C THR A 159 -3.46 4.90 21.84
N TRP A 160 -3.97 5.84 21.06
CA TRP A 160 -4.82 6.92 21.55
C TRP A 160 -6.15 6.40 22.09
N LEU A 161 -6.81 5.49 21.35
CA LEU A 161 -8.04 4.85 21.80
C LEU A 161 -7.84 4.02 23.07
N ALA A 162 -6.73 3.28 23.17
CA ALA A 162 -6.39 2.50 24.35
C ALA A 162 -6.21 3.38 25.60
N GLY A 163 -5.67 4.59 25.44
CA GLY A 163 -5.57 5.58 26.51
C GLY A 163 -6.90 6.17 26.93
N ARG A 164 -7.78 6.46 25.96
CA ARG A 164 -9.11 7.04 26.19
C ARG A 164 -10.12 6.03 26.74
N ASN A 165 -10.05 4.80 26.25
CA ASN A 165 -11.05 3.76 26.50
C ASN A 165 -10.36 2.45 26.98
N PRO A 166 -9.61 2.50 28.09
CA PRO A 166 -8.76 1.38 28.49
C PRO A 166 -9.55 0.10 28.81
N ASP A 167 -10.85 0.21 29.09
CA ASP A 167 -11.72 -0.93 29.41
C ASP A 167 -12.47 -1.52 28.20
N MET A 168 -12.39 -0.89 27.04
CA MET A 168 -13.12 -1.32 25.84
C MET A 168 -12.20 -2.08 24.87
N PRO A 169 -12.45 -3.36 24.57
CA PRO A 169 -11.63 -4.14 23.66
C PRO A 169 -11.56 -3.58 22.24
N ILE A 170 -10.35 -3.61 21.69
CA ILE A 170 -10.01 -3.29 20.30
C ILE A 170 -9.42 -4.56 19.69
N LEU A 171 -9.99 -5.01 18.57
CA LEU A 171 -9.48 -6.16 17.82
C LEU A 171 -8.82 -5.67 16.53
N GLY A 172 -7.56 -6.05 16.31
CA GLY A 172 -6.83 -5.83 15.06
C GLY A 172 -6.72 -7.10 14.23
N GLY A 173 -7.03 -7.01 12.94
CA GLY A 173 -6.94 -8.09 11.96
C GLY A 173 -6.09 -7.73 10.74
N SER A 174 -5.36 -8.70 10.19
CA SER A 174 -4.60 -8.58 8.93
C SER A 174 -4.43 -9.97 8.31
N HIS A 175 -3.94 -10.03 7.06
CA HIS A 175 -3.55 -11.30 6.43
C HIS A 175 -2.35 -11.97 7.12
N SER A 176 -1.50 -11.22 7.83
CA SER A 176 -0.18 -11.67 8.30
C SER A 176 0.02 -11.48 9.80
N ASN A 177 0.32 -12.59 10.51
CA ASN A 177 0.75 -12.53 11.91
C ASN A 177 2.08 -11.78 12.10
N ALA A 178 3.00 -11.85 11.13
CA ALA A 178 4.27 -11.13 11.20
C ALA A 178 4.06 -9.61 11.16
N PHE A 179 3.14 -9.14 10.31
CA PHE A 179 2.74 -7.74 10.25
C PHE A 179 2.09 -7.29 11.57
N LEU A 180 1.11 -8.06 12.08
CA LEU A 180 0.44 -7.74 13.34
C LEU A 180 1.37 -7.75 14.54
N ARG A 181 2.42 -8.59 14.51
CA ARG A 181 3.49 -8.54 15.51
C ARG A 181 4.18 -7.18 15.52
N GLY A 182 4.50 -6.63 14.35
CA GLY A 182 5.06 -5.29 14.23
C GLY A 182 4.13 -4.20 14.79
N VAL A 183 2.82 -4.32 14.53
CA VAL A 183 1.81 -3.40 15.10
C VAL A 183 1.78 -3.49 16.62
N TYR A 184 1.76 -4.70 17.17
CA TYR A 184 1.79 -4.94 18.62
C TYR A 184 3.04 -4.35 19.28
N ASP A 185 4.21 -4.63 18.73
CA ASP A 185 5.50 -4.15 19.27
C ASP A 185 5.57 -2.61 19.23
N GLU A 186 5.05 -1.99 18.17
CA GLU A 186 5.01 -0.53 18.04
C GLU A 186 4.02 0.09 19.04
N CYS A 187 2.85 -0.52 19.26
CA CYS A 187 1.92 -0.09 20.30
C CYS A 187 2.59 -0.12 21.69
N LEU A 188 3.32 -1.18 22.02
CA LEU A 188 4.08 -1.27 23.26
C LEU A 188 5.13 -0.18 23.38
N ARG A 189 5.89 0.09 22.29
CA ARG A 189 6.93 1.13 22.27
C ARG A 189 6.35 2.53 22.55
N ILE A 190 5.22 2.85 21.93
CA ILE A 190 4.54 4.15 22.14
C ILE A 190 4.06 4.32 23.57
N MET A 191 3.48 3.27 24.17
CA MET A 191 2.88 3.32 25.51
C MET A 191 3.88 3.04 26.65
N ALA A 192 5.14 2.72 26.33
CA ALA A 192 6.16 2.35 27.29
C ALA A 192 6.45 3.48 28.30
N LYS A 193 6.72 3.11 29.57
CA LYS A 193 7.15 4.04 30.59
C LYS A 193 8.62 4.43 30.34
N GLY A 194 8.88 5.74 30.25
CA GLY A 194 10.22 6.27 29.99
C GLY A 194 10.73 6.01 28.56
N GLY A 195 9.81 5.71 27.62
CA GLY A 195 10.10 5.59 26.20
C GLY A 195 10.28 6.94 25.50
N GLU A 196 10.47 6.89 24.19
CA GLU A 196 10.69 8.08 23.36
C GLU A 196 9.44 8.94 23.15
N TYR A 197 8.25 8.39 23.46
CA TYR A 197 6.97 9.05 23.25
C TYR A 197 6.38 9.58 24.55
N LEU A 198 5.71 10.75 24.47
CA LEU A 198 5.06 11.41 25.60
C LEU A 198 3.64 10.89 25.86
N TRP A 199 3.34 9.65 25.48
CA TRP A 199 2.02 9.04 25.63
C TRP A 199 1.50 9.08 27.07
N ARG A 200 2.41 8.88 28.04
CA ARG A 200 2.10 8.86 29.48
C ARG A 200 1.74 10.24 30.04
N ASP A 201 2.20 11.30 29.41
CA ASP A 201 1.81 12.66 29.78
C ASP A 201 0.36 12.94 29.43
N VAL A 202 -0.09 12.38 28.29
CA VAL A 202 -1.48 12.51 27.82
C VAL A 202 -2.43 11.66 28.68
N PHE A 203 -1.98 10.46 29.08
CA PHE A 203 -2.78 9.50 29.85
C PHE A 203 -2.06 9.07 31.14
N PRO A 204 -1.84 10.00 32.11
CA PRO A 204 -1.01 9.72 33.28
C PRO A 204 -1.59 8.64 34.22
N GLY A 205 -2.92 8.49 34.20
CA GLY A 205 -3.61 7.49 35.00
C GLY A 205 -3.69 6.11 34.38
N VAL A 206 -3.33 5.95 33.11
CA VAL A 206 -3.45 4.69 32.35
C VAL A 206 -2.11 3.98 32.25
N CYS A 207 -2.05 2.71 32.59
CA CYS A 207 -0.82 1.93 32.52
C CYS A 207 -1.06 0.55 31.91
N ILE A 208 -0.03 -0.03 31.30
CA ILE A 208 -0.02 -1.41 30.86
C ILE A 208 -0.02 -2.29 32.09
N ALA A 209 -1.03 -3.16 32.23
CA ALA A 209 -1.19 -4.07 33.35
C ALA A 209 -0.69 -5.49 33.03
N ARG A 210 -0.87 -5.94 31.79
CA ARG A 210 -0.42 -7.24 31.31
C ARG A 210 -0.13 -7.19 29.82
N THR A 211 0.87 -7.93 29.38
CA THR A 211 1.14 -8.20 27.96
C THR A 211 1.28 -9.70 27.75
N ASN A 212 0.88 -10.17 26.57
CA ASN A 212 1.17 -11.51 26.10
C ASN A 212 1.68 -11.41 24.65
N ALA A 213 2.96 -11.63 24.48
CA ALA A 213 3.59 -11.53 23.17
C ALA A 213 3.16 -12.68 22.23
N GLN A 214 2.87 -13.87 22.74
CA GLN A 214 2.42 -15.00 21.91
C GLN A 214 1.06 -14.73 21.27
N ASP A 215 0.12 -14.21 22.05
CA ASP A 215 -1.25 -13.91 21.61
C ASP A 215 -1.39 -12.44 21.16
N MET A 216 -0.30 -11.66 21.15
CA MET A 216 -0.28 -10.24 20.78
C MET A 216 -1.34 -9.39 21.52
N MET A 217 -1.39 -9.54 22.85
CA MET A 217 -2.39 -8.92 23.74
C MET A 217 -1.76 -7.87 24.65
N ILE A 218 -2.47 -6.77 24.85
CA ILE A 218 -2.12 -5.69 25.81
C ILE A 218 -3.35 -5.35 26.63
N ASP A 219 -3.26 -5.54 27.94
CA ASP A 219 -4.27 -5.08 28.90
C ASP A 219 -3.84 -3.76 29.54
N MET A 220 -4.75 -2.81 29.54
CA MET A 220 -4.61 -1.55 30.27
C MET A 220 -5.33 -1.62 31.61
N TYR A 221 -4.82 -0.96 32.65
CA TYR A 221 -5.30 -0.88 34.03
C TYR A 221 -5.24 -2.21 34.81
N LYS A 222 -5.85 -3.28 34.31
CA LYS A 222 -5.98 -4.58 34.95
C LYS A 222 -6.13 -5.67 33.88
N PRO A 223 -5.74 -6.91 34.21
CA PRO A 223 -6.02 -8.05 33.34
C PRO A 223 -7.53 -8.24 33.15
N LYS A 224 -7.95 -8.49 31.90
CA LYS A 224 -9.34 -8.68 31.51
C LYS A 224 -9.51 -9.99 30.73
N ARG A 225 -10.76 -10.45 30.59
CA ARG A 225 -11.08 -11.60 29.75
C ARG A 225 -10.79 -11.32 28.28
N PHE A 226 -11.13 -10.12 27.82
CA PHE A 226 -10.83 -9.63 26.49
C PHE A 226 -9.90 -8.43 26.64
N ALA A 227 -8.73 -8.49 26.03
CA ALA A 227 -7.71 -7.48 26.21
C ALA A 227 -8.13 -6.12 25.63
N THR A 228 -7.47 -5.04 26.09
CA THR A 228 -7.71 -3.71 25.53
C THR A 228 -7.28 -3.65 24.07
N LEU A 229 -6.13 -4.23 23.74
CA LEU A 229 -5.66 -4.41 22.36
C LEU A 229 -5.35 -5.89 22.16
N GLU A 230 -5.87 -6.47 21.11
CA GLU A 230 -5.59 -7.86 20.72
C GLU A 230 -5.49 -7.94 19.20
N PHE A 231 -4.47 -8.65 18.71
CA PHE A 231 -4.21 -8.76 17.28
C PHE A 231 -4.22 -10.22 16.83
N SER A 232 -4.91 -10.52 15.73
CA SER A 232 -5.04 -11.87 15.22
C SER A 232 -5.26 -11.90 13.71
N SER A 233 -4.51 -12.74 12.99
CA SER A 233 -4.69 -12.85 11.54
C SER A 233 -6.05 -13.42 11.18
N ILE A 234 -6.56 -13.01 10.02
CA ILE A 234 -7.81 -13.52 9.46
C ILE A 234 -7.70 -15.03 9.23
N GLY A 235 -8.75 -15.77 9.60
CA GLY A 235 -8.78 -17.24 9.45
C GLY A 235 -8.03 -18.02 10.53
N SER A 236 -7.51 -17.38 11.59
CA SER A 236 -6.78 -18.06 12.67
C SER A 236 -7.66 -18.75 13.71
N GLY A 237 -8.98 -18.83 13.48
CA GLY A 237 -9.90 -19.54 14.38
C GLY A 237 -10.20 -18.79 15.68
N ASN A 238 -10.53 -17.52 15.59
CA ASN A 238 -10.77 -16.59 16.71
C ASN A 238 -12.08 -16.82 17.47
N ALA A 239 -12.82 -17.88 17.17
CA ALA A 239 -14.13 -18.15 17.77
C ALA A 239 -14.07 -18.24 19.30
N GLY A 240 -14.76 -17.32 19.98
CA GLY A 240 -14.88 -17.27 21.45
C GLY A 240 -13.67 -16.71 22.19
N LYS A 241 -12.55 -16.42 21.51
CA LYS A 241 -11.30 -15.94 22.12
C LYS A 241 -11.23 -14.42 22.18
N VAL A 242 -11.65 -13.72 21.13
CA VAL A 242 -11.48 -12.27 20.94
C VAL A 242 -12.82 -11.54 20.85
N ARG A 243 -12.80 -10.24 21.16
CA ARG A 243 -13.95 -9.33 21.05
C ARG A 243 -13.49 -7.94 20.59
N ALA A 244 -14.36 -7.28 19.82
CA ALA A 244 -14.22 -5.88 19.46
C ALA A 244 -15.42 -5.10 20.00
N GLN A 245 -15.19 -4.15 20.91
CA GLN A 245 -16.24 -3.31 21.48
C GLN A 245 -16.00 -1.83 21.12
N LYS A 246 -14.77 -1.37 21.16
CA LYS A 246 -14.42 0.00 20.77
C LYS A 246 -14.18 0.11 19.28
N LEU A 247 -13.35 -0.78 18.74
CA LEU A 247 -12.94 -0.75 17.33
C LEU A 247 -12.63 -2.16 16.84
N LEU A 248 -13.09 -2.47 15.63
CA LEU A 248 -12.53 -3.49 14.77
C LEU A 248 -11.60 -2.80 13.77
N TYR A 249 -10.31 -3.10 13.87
CA TYR A 249 -9.27 -2.60 12.98
C TYR A 249 -8.84 -3.68 11.99
N CYS A 250 -8.86 -3.39 10.70
CA CYS A 250 -8.40 -4.29 9.64
C CYS A 250 -7.33 -3.58 8.81
N ASP A 251 -6.14 -4.19 8.70
CA ASP A 251 -5.04 -3.63 7.90
C ASP A 251 -4.56 -4.65 6.87
N ASP A 252 -4.63 -4.31 5.60
CA ASP A 252 -4.22 -5.12 4.46
C ASP A 252 -4.65 -6.59 4.62
N LEU A 253 -5.98 -6.86 4.48
CA LEU A 253 -6.52 -8.22 4.55
C LEU A 253 -6.09 -9.08 3.37
N VAL A 254 -5.78 -8.48 2.23
CA VAL A 254 -5.26 -9.12 1.01
C VAL A 254 -3.75 -9.14 1.06
N SER A 255 -3.14 -10.30 0.84
CA SER A 255 -1.68 -10.47 0.93
C SER A 255 -0.91 -9.84 -0.24
N GLY A 256 -1.57 -9.60 -1.38
CA GLY A 256 -0.96 -9.01 -2.56
C GLY A 256 -1.69 -9.32 -3.84
N ILE A 257 -1.09 -8.94 -4.97
CA ILE A 257 -1.68 -9.04 -6.30
C ILE A 257 -2.04 -10.49 -6.69
N GLU A 258 -1.20 -11.46 -6.36
CA GLU A 258 -1.42 -12.87 -6.71
C GLU A 258 -2.70 -13.43 -6.05
N GLU A 259 -3.00 -13.01 -4.83
CA GLU A 259 -4.25 -13.39 -4.16
C GLU A 259 -5.44 -12.64 -4.76
N ALA A 260 -5.27 -11.34 -5.03
CA ALA A 260 -6.30 -10.46 -5.55
C ALA A 260 -6.77 -10.81 -6.96
N MET A 261 -5.94 -11.49 -7.76
CA MET A 261 -6.28 -11.96 -9.11
C MET A 261 -7.31 -13.10 -9.11
N SER A 262 -7.44 -13.84 -8.02
CA SER A 262 -8.41 -14.93 -7.93
C SER A 262 -9.70 -14.44 -7.27
N ARG A 263 -10.78 -14.39 -8.05
CA ARG A 263 -12.11 -14.04 -7.55
C ARG A 263 -12.58 -14.99 -6.43
N GLU A 264 -12.31 -16.28 -6.57
CA GLU A 264 -12.64 -17.29 -5.57
C GLU A 264 -11.94 -17.00 -4.22
N ARG A 265 -10.65 -16.64 -4.25
CA ARG A 265 -9.91 -16.25 -3.05
C ARG A 265 -10.48 -14.98 -2.42
N MET A 266 -10.86 -13.99 -3.23
CA MET A 266 -11.51 -12.77 -2.74
C MET A 266 -12.89 -13.05 -2.13
N ASP A 267 -13.67 -13.96 -2.70
CA ASP A 267 -14.95 -14.42 -2.13
C ASP A 267 -14.75 -15.12 -0.79
N LYS A 268 -13.76 -16.00 -0.69
CA LYS A 268 -13.39 -16.67 0.55
C LYS A 268 -12.89 -15.68 1.61
N LEU A 269 -12.06 -14.71 1.21
CA LEU A 269 -11.55 -13.69 2.13
C LEU A 269 -12.66 -12.78 2.66
N TRP A 270 -13.61 -12.39 1.82
CA TRP A 270 -14.81 -11.68 2.23
C TRP A 270 -15.66 -12.50 3.22
N GLN A 271 -15.83 -13.79 2.97
CA GLN A 271 -16.51 -14.69 3.87
C GLN A 271 -15.78 -14.77 5.23
N LEU A 272 -14.47 -14.95 5.24
CA LEU A 272 -13.68 -14.96 6.48
C LEU A 272 -13.77 -13.63 7.24
N TYR A 273 -13.67 -12.49 6.53
CA TYR A 273 -13.86 -11.18 7.17
C TYR A 273 -15.22 -11.11 7.87
N THR A 274 -16.30 -11.49 7.20
CA THR A 274 -17.65 -11.40 7.74
C THR A 274 -17.92 -12.38 8.85
N THR A 275 -17.38 -13.61 8.78
CA THR A 275 -17.67 -14.71 9.72
C THR A 275 -16.65 -14.85 10.85
N ASP A 276 -15.40 -14.39 10.70
CA ASP A 276 -14.36 -14.53 11.72
C ASP A 276 -14.02 -13.21 12.43
N LEU A 277 -13.90 -12.09 11.71
CA LEU A 277 -13.57 -10.80 12.32
C LEU A 277 -14.83 -9.98 12.68
N ARG A 278 -15.70 -9.73 11.73
CA ARG A 278 -16.86 -8.83 11.92
C ARG A 278 -17.85 -9.32 12.96
N GLN A 279 -18.03 -10.64 13.07
CA GLN A 279 -18.88 -11.25 14.12
C GLN A 279 -18.34 -11.06 15.54
N ARG A 280 -17.11 -10.59 15.73
CA ARG A 280 -16.54 -10.29 17.06
C ARG A 280 -16.98 -8.94 17.59
N LYS A 281 -17.63 -8.12 16.80
CA LYS A 281 -18.17 -6.82 17.20
C LYS A 281 -19.30 -7.01 18.21
N ILE A 282 -19.29 -6.17 19.23
CA ILE A 282 -20.38 -6.06 20.22
C ILE A 282 -20.73 -4.59 20.46
N GLY A 283 -22.01 -4.33 20.71
CA GLY A 283 -22.52 -2.97 20.93
C GLY A 283 -22.30 -2.07 19.70
N GLU A 284 -21.96 -0.83 19.93
CA GLU A 284 -21.71 0.19 18.91
C GLU A 284 -20.24 0.19 18.41
N CYS A 285 -19.66 -0.99 18.25
CA CYS A 285 -18.30 -1.14 17.78
C CYS A 285 -18.14 -0.60 16.35
N ARG A 286 -17.19 0.32 16.16
CA ARG A 286 -16.86 0.92 14.85
C ARG A 286 -15.83 0.12 14.10
N GLU A 287 -15.66 0.41 12.81
CA GLU A 287 -14.72 -0.29 11.94
C GLU A 287 -13.75 0.69 11.29
N LEU A 288 -12.47 0.37 11.36
CA LEU A 288 -11.42 1.05 10.60
C LEU A 288 -10.76 0.03 9.68
N HIS A 289 -10.83 0.29 8.39
CA HIS A 289 -10.17 -0.51 7.37
C HIS A 289 -9.07 0.30 6.71
N ILE A 290 -7.87 -0.27 6.66
CA ILE A 290 -6.74 0.29 5.94
C ILE A 290 -6.33 -0.72 4.89
N ALA A 291 -6.21 -0.29 3.64
CA ALA A 291 -5.85 -1.20 2.57
C ALA A 291 -5.10 -0.49 1.43
N THR A 292 -4.36 -1.30 0.71
CA THR A 292 -4.03 -1.05 -0.68
C THR A 292 -5.08 -1.79 -1.51
N PRO A 293 -5.93 -1.10 -2.31
CA PRO A 293 -6.95 -1.76 -3.10
C PRO A 293 -6.32 -2.48 -4.29
N TRP A 294 -6.40 -3.82 -4.29
CA TRP A 294 -5.76 -4.65 -5.30
C TRP A 294 -6.69 -4.99 -6.48
N SER A 295 -7.99 -5.13 -6.22
CA SER A 295 -8.99 -5.47 -7.24
C SER A 295 -10.37 -4.94 -6.87
N LEU A 296 -11.28 -4.86 -7.86
CA LEU A 296 -12.70 -4.52 -7.65
C LEU A 296 -13.50 -5.60 -6.90
N HIS A 297 -12.84 -6.69 -6.49
CA HIS A 297 -13.46 -7.80 -5.76
C HIS A 297 -12.89 -7.99 -4.37
N ASP A 298 -11.90 -7.19 -3.96
CA ASP A 298 -11.31 -7.30 -2.64
C ASP A 298 -12.28 -6.84 -1.53
N PRO A 299 -11.98 -7.17 -0.25
CA PRO A 299 -12.84 -6.80 0.87
C PRO A 299 -13.07 -5.30 1.02
N MET A 300 -12.08 -4.45 0.68
CA MET A 300 -12.21 -2.99 0.80
C MET A 300 -13.23 -2.45 -0.20
N ASP A 301 -13.11 -2.83 -1.48
CA ASP A 301 -14.02 -2.39 -2.53
C ASP A 301 -15.45 -2.88 -2.27
N ARG A 302 -15.62 -4.14 -1.81
CA ARG A 302 -16.94 -4.66 -1.42
C ARG A 302 -17.53 -3.90 -0.24
N LEU A 303 -16.71 -3.55 0.74
CA LEU A 303 -17.14 -2.79 1.90
C LEU A 303 -17.61 -1.39 1.48
N GLU A 304 -16.86 -0.73 0.61
CA GLU A 304 -17.20 0.58 0.06
C GLU A 304 -18.52 0.53 -0.71
N ARG A 305 -18.66 -0.39 -1.68
CA ARG A 305 -19.91 -0.55 -2.45
C ARG A 305 -21.13 -0.88 -1.57
N ASN A 306 -20.96 -1.73 -0.56
CA ASN A 306 -22.04 -2.07 0.36
C ASN A 306 -22.45 -0.90 1.26
N ASN A 307 -21.64 0.15 1.34
CA ASN A 307 -21.88 1.34 2.15
C ASN A 307 -22.00 2.64 1.32
N GLU A 308 -22.17 2.56 0.01
CA GLU A 308 -22.26 3.72 -0.89
C GLU A 308 -23.30 4.75 -0.44
N ASN A 309 -24.44 4.30 0.07
CA ASN A 309 -25.54 5.15 0.55
C ASN A 309 -25.56 5.29 2.09
N ASN A 310 -24.52 4.87 2.79
CA ASN A 310 -24.45 4.98 4.24
C ASN A 310 -23.78 6.30 4.66
N PRO A 311 -24.52 7.29 5.21
CA PRO A 311 -23.94 8.58 5.59
C PRO A 311 -22.97 8.48 6.78
N ARG A 312 -22.91 7.32 7.45
CA ARG A 312 -22.00 7.04 8.57
C ARG A 312 -20.80 6.17 8.13
N ALA A 313 -20.53 6.11 6.83
CA ALA A 313 -19.36 5.48 6.26
C ALA A 313 -18.58 6.49 5.40
N GLU A 314 -17.26 6.55 5.58
CA GLU A 314 -16.39 7.40 4.77
C GLU A 314 -15.22 6.57 4.23
N PHE A 315 -15.02 6.62 2.90
CA PHE A 315 -13.93 5.94 2.22
C PHE A 315 -13.00 6.98 1.60
N LEU A 316 -11.78 7.02 2.07
CA LEU A 316 -10.80 8.03 1.70
C LEU A 316 -9.77 7.44 0.72
N HIS A 317 -9.86 7.85 -0.53
CA HIS A 317 -8.87 7.55 -1.55
C HIS A 317 -7.81 8.66 -1.60
N MET A 318 -6.55 8.29 -1.42
CA MET A 318 -5.41 9.19 -1.46
C MET A 318 -4.37 8.65 -2.46
N PRO A 319 -4.49 8.97 -3.76
CA PRO A 319 -3.59 8.47 -4.80
C PRO A 319 -2.18 9.05 -4.69
N ALA A 320 -1.20 8.37 -5.27
CA ALA A 320 0.20 8.79 -5.31
C ALA A 320 0.41 10.13 -6.02
N LEU A 321 -0.26 10.32 -7.14
CA LEU A 321 -0.21 11.53 -7.94
C LEU A 321 -1.57 12.24 -7.95
N ASN A 322 -1.53 13.56 -7.96
CA ASN A 322 -2.72 14.40 -8.15
C ASN A 322 -3.02 14.60 -9.64
N GLU A 323 -4.06 15.40 -9.96
CA GLU A 323 -4.47 15.73 -11.33
C GLU A 323 -3.39 16.46 -12.16
N GLU A 324 -2.45 17.14 -11.48
CA GLU A 324 -1.30 17.81 -12.11
C GLU A 324 -0.09 16.88 -12.27
N GLU A 325 -0.25 15.58 -12.06
CA GLU A 325 0.82 14.57 -12.02
C GLU A 325 1.93 14.86 -10.99
N LYS A 326 1.62 15.57 -9.91
CA LYS A 326 2.54 15.83 -8.81
C LYS A 326 2.29 14.87 -7.65
N SER A 327 3.36 14.50 -6.95
CA SER A 327 3.27 13.64 -5.77
C SER A 327 2.40 14.25 -4.66
N ASN A 328 1.44 13.47 -4.18
CA ASN A 328 0.67 13.80 -2.98
C ASN A 328 1.45 13.47 -1.69
N PHE A 329 2.58 12.78 -1.77
CA PHE A 329 3.34 12.28 -0.61
C PHE A 329 4.81 12.72 -0.63
N ASP A 330 5.11 13.86 -1.26
CA ASP A 330 6.40 14.53 -1.13
C ASP A 330 6.41 15.30 0.20
N TYR A 331 6.89 14.62 1.23
CA TYR A 331 6.88 15.14 2.59
C TYR A 331 8.06 16.07 2.86
N ALA A 332 7.90 16.93 3.86
CA ALA A 332 8.98 17.79 4.32
C ALA A 332 10.23 16.96 4.72
N ASN A 333 11.40 17.57 4.57
CA ASN A 333 12.70 16.98 4.94
C ASN A 333 13.08 15.70 4.15
N GLY A 334 12.51 15.49 2.97
CA GLY A 334 12.87 14.38 2.09
C GLY A 334 12.48 12.98 2.58
N VAL A 335 11.54 12.89 3.53
CA VAL A 335 11.08 11.59 4.08
C VAL A 335 9.94 10.95 3.29
N GLY A 336 9.51 11.57 2.20
CA GLY A 336 8.41 11.13 1.35
C GLY A 336 8.86 10.57 0.01
N PHE A 337 7.94 10.59 -0.94
CA PHE A 337 8.12 10.09 -2.30
C PHE A 337 7.98 11.23 -3.30
N SER A 338 9.05 11.55 -4.00
CA SER A 338 9.06 12.61 -5.01
C SER A 338 8.17 12.25 -6.21
N THR A 339 7.76 13.24 -6.97
CA THR A 339 7.06 13.05 -8.26
C THR A 339 7.86 12.14 -9.19
N LYS A 340 9.19 12.35 -9.27
CA LYS A 340 10.06 11.50 -10.08
C LYS A 340 10.01 10.04 -9.66
N PHE A 341 10.06 9.75 -8.35
CA PHE A 341 9.95 8.38 -7.83
C PHE A 341 8.68 7.69 -8.35
N TYR A 342 7.53 8.36 -8.28
CA TYR A 342 6.28 7.78 -8.73
C TYR A 342 6.19 7.62 -10.24
N ILE A 343 6.79 8.54 -11.01
CA ILE A 343 6.89 8.39 -12.46
C ILE A 343 7.75 7.18 -12.82
N ASP A 344 8.93 7.04 -12.21
CA ASP A 344 9.83 5.90 -12.44
C ASP A 344 9.14 4.56 -12.05
N MET A 345 8.37 4.55 -10.95
CA MET A 345 7.57 3.39 -10.54
C MET A 345 6.47 3.06 -11.57
N ARG A 346 5.76 4.07 -12.06
CA ARG A 346 4.73 3.89 -13.11
C ARG A 346 5.33 3.31 -14.40
N GLU A 347 6.56 3.71 -14.74
CA GLU A 347 7.27 3.20 -15.91
C GLU A 347 7.73 1.74 -15.77
N SER A 348 7.89 1.26 -14.56
CA SER A 348 8.42 -0.07 -14.27
C SER A 348 7.35 -1.16 -14.13
N MET A 349 6.05 -0.82 -14.15
CA MET A 349 4.96 -1.78 -13.89
C MET A 349 3.81 -1.63 -14.90
N ASP A 350 2.94 -2.64 -14.96
CA ASP A 350 1.71 -2.59 -15.77
C ASP A 350 0.68 -1.58 -15.21
N ASP A 351 -0.20 -1.07 -16.09
CA ASP A 351 -1.17 -0.03 -15.73
C ASP A 351 -2.16 -0.48 -14.64
N ALA A 352 -2.59 -1.75 -14.66
CA ALA A 352 -3.53 -2.27 -13.66
C ALA A 352 -2.89 -2.32 -12.27
N SER A 353 -1.64 -2.78 -12.17
CA SER A 353 -0.87 -2.78 -10.92
C SER A 353 -0.57 -1.34 -10.45
N TRP A 354 -0.22 -0.43 -11.36
CA TRP A 354 -0.02 0.98 -11.03
C TRP A 354 -1.30 1.60 -10.45
N ARG A 355 -2.43 1.40 -11.12
CA ARG A 355 -3.71 1.96 -10.69
C ARG A 355 -4.15 1.38 -9.33
N ALA A 356 -3.98 0.09 -9.13
CA ALA A 356 -4.30 -0.56 -7.86
C ALA A 356 -3.41 -0.06 -6.72
N LEU A 357 -2.08 -0.20 -6.85
CA LEU A 357 -1.13 0.08 -5.77
C LEU A 357 -0.97 1.57 -5.45
N PHE A 358 -0.92 2.40 -6.50
CA PHE A 358 -0.52 3.79 -6.35
C PHE A 358 -1.64 4.79 -6.60
N MET A 359 -2.60 4.47 -7.46
CA MET A 359 -3.69 5.41 -7.76
C MET A 359 -4.97 5.10 -6.96
N THR A 360 -4.96 4.07 -6.10
CA THR A 360 -6.12 3.64 -5.29
C THR A 360 -7.40 3.46 -6.11
N SER A 361 -7.24 3.09 -7.38
CA SER A 361 -8.31 2.95 -8.37
C SER A 361 -8.08 1.68 -9.18
N PRO A 362 -8.27 0.49 -8.57
CA PRO A 362 -8.13 -0.77 -9.28
C PRO A 362 -9.09 -0.82 -10.46
N ILE A 363 -8.68 -1.48 -11.52
CA ILE A 363 -9.51 -1.73 -12.68
C ILE A 363 -9.75 -3.22 -12.83
N GLU A 364 -10.92 -3.57 -13.35
CA GLU A 364 -11.20 -4.95 -13.72
C GLU A 364 -10.30 -5.32 -14.90
N ARG A 365 -9.61 -6.44 -14.80
CA ARG A 365 -8.85 -7.01 -15.91
C ARG A 365 -9.80 -7.80 -16.83
N GLU A 366 -10.98 -7.23 -17.14
CA GLU A 366 -11.90 -7.81 -18.11
C GLU A 366 -11.24 -7.88 -19.48
N GLY A 367 -11.40 -9.01 -20.14
CA GLY A 367 -10.74 -9.28 -21.41
C GLY A 367 -9.26 -9.62 -21.28
N GLN A 368 -8.81 -10.05 -20.10
CA GLN A 368 -7.46 -10.57 -19.90
C GLN A 368 -7.25 -11.80 -20.83
N LEU A 369 -6.25 -11.71 -21.69
CA LEU A 369 -5.96 -12.79 -22.65
C LEU A 369 -5.23 -13.98 -22.01
N TYR A 370 -4.52 -13.73 -20.90
CA TYR A 370 -3.68 -14.70 -20.22
C TYR A 370 -3.97 -14.71 -18.71
N PRO A 371 -5.17 -15.18 -18.27
CA PRO A 371 -5.50 -15.28 -16.84
C PRO A 371 -4.48 -16.16 -16.12
N GLU A 372 -3.94 -15.67 -14.99
CA GLU A 372 -2.86 -16.36 -14.29
C GLU A 372 -3.26 -17.73 -13.75
N ASP A 373 -4.48 -17.85 -13.27
CA ASP A 373 -5.08 -19.08 -12.77
C ASP A 373 -5.35 -20.14 -13.85
N GLN A 374 -5.35 -19.74 -15.12
CA GLN A 374 -5.52 -20.63 -16.28
C GLN A 374 -4.21 -20.93 -16.99
N LEU A 375 -3.10 -20.25 -16.66
CA LEU A 375 -1.80 -20.56 -17.23
C LEU A 375 -1.35 -21.95 -16.80
N ARG A 376 -0.99 -22.79 -17.77
CA ARG A 376 -0.41 -24.12 -17.50
C ARG A 376 0.96 -23.97 -16.85
N ARG A 377 1.19 -24.69 -15.74
CA ARG A 377 2.41 -24.59 -14.94
C ARG A 377 3.16 -25.91 -14.89
N TYR A 378 4.47 -25.86 -14.71
CA TYR A 378 5.30 -27.03 -14.48
C TYR A 378 6.36 -26.78 -13.40
N PHE A 379 6.76 -27.83 -12.71
CA PHE A 379 7.82 -27.82 -11.69
C PHE A 379 9.15 -28.32 -12.26
N GLU A 380 9.09 -29.37 -13.06
CA GLU A 380 10.25 -30.04 -13.67
C GLU A 380 9.95 -30.36 -15.14
N LEU A 381 10.98 -30.40 -15.95
CA LEU A 381 10.87 -30.83 -17.33
C LEU A 381 10.58 -32.35 -17.42
N PRO A 382 9.93 -32.84 -18.49
CA PRO A 382 9.78 -34.26 -18.72
C PRO A 382 11.12 -35.01 -18.75
N ASP A 383 11.15 -36.22 -18.18
CA ASP A 383 12.35 -37.08 -18.11
C ASP A 383 12.70 -37.70 -19.47
N LYS A 384 12.76 -36.88 -20.50
CA LYS A 384 13.17 -37.24 -21.87
C LYS A 384 13.76 -36.01 -22.56
N ALA A 385 14.56 -36.23 -23.61
CA ALA A 385 15.07 -35.12 -24.41
C ALA A 385 13.94 -34.40 -25.14
N PRO A 386 13.97 -33.06 -25.26
CA PRO A 386 13.02 -32.29 -26.05
C PRO A 386 13.17 -32.64 -27.55
N GLU A 387 12.06 -32.65 -28.24
CA GLU A 387 12.03 -32.88 -29.70
C GLU A 387 12.71 -31.74 -30.47
N ALA A 388 12.54 -30.51 -29.97
CA ALA A 388 13.18 -29.31 -30.48
C ALA A 388 13.33 -28.26 -29.35
N ILE A 389 14.34 -27.42 -29.46
CA ILE A 389 14.52 -26.22 -28.62
C ILE A 389 14.47 -25.03 -29.58
N ILE A 390 13.46 -24.20 -29.43
CA ILE A 390 13.21 -23.04 -30.28
C ILE A 390 13.18 -21.75 -29.46
N ALA A 391 13.44 -20.64 -30.14
CA ALA A 391 13.29 -19.31 -29.55
C ALA A 391 12.71 -18.32 -30.56
N VAL A 392 12.08 -17.28 -30.06
CA VAL A 392 11.73 -16.12 -30.88
C VAL A 392 12.24 -14.87 -30.17
N CYS A 393 12.52 -13.80 -30.94
CA CYS A 393 12.97 -12.56 -30.36
C CYS A 393 12.18 -11.39 -30.94
N ASP A 394 11.42 -10.71 -30.07
CA ASP A 394 10.93 -9.37 -30.33
C ASP A 394 12.06 -8.40 -29.95
N THR A 395 12.55 -7.62 -30.93
CA THR A 395 13.71 -6.75 -30.74
C THR A 395 13.27 -5.35 -30.35
N LYS A 396 13.96 -4.74 -29.39
CA LYS A 396 13.69 -3.39 -28.91
C LYS A 396 13.76 -2.34 -30.03
N GLU A 397 12.70 -1.56 -30.21
CA GLU A 397 12.64 -0.48 -31.22
C GLU A 397 12.99 0.90 -30.64
N LYS A 398 12.49 1.24 -29.43
CA LYS A 398 12.66 2.57 -28.81
C LYS A 398 13.10 2.44 -27.34
N GLY A 399 13.52 3.57 -26.76
CA GLY A 399 14.17 3.62 -25.44
C GLY A 399 13.47 2.93 -24.28
N SER A 400 12.13 2.86 -24.26
CA SER A 400 11.34 2.24 -23.19
C SER A 400 10.92 0.79 -23.45
N ASP A 401 11.09 0.28 -24.70
CA ASP A 401 10.64 -1.05 -25.09
C ASP A 401 11.60 -2.14 -24.58
N TYR A 402 11.09 -3.34 -24.39
CA TYR A 402 11.89 -4.49 -23.97
C TYR A 402 12.26 -5.36 -25.18
N ALA A 403 13.50 -5.86 -25.21
CA ALA A 403 13.81 -7.03 -26.03
C ALA A 403 13.33 -8.27 -25.28
N VAL A 404 12.53 -9.11 -25.94
CA VAL A 404 11.94 -10.29 -25.33
C VAL A 404 12.31 -11.53 -26.13
N LEU A 405 12.95 -12.52 -25.46
CA LEU A 405 13.37 -13.78 -26.08
C LEU A 405 12.97 -14.96 -25.18
N PRO A 406 11.77 -15.55 -25.36
CA PRO A 406 11.41 -16.82 -24.76
C PRO A 406 12.13 -17.99 -25.44
N VAL A 407 12.67 -18.90 -24.61
CA VAL A 407 13.23 -20.19 -25.03
C VAL A 407 12.26 -21.32 -24.67
N ALA A 408 11.78 -22.03 -25.66
CA ALA A 408 10.77 -23.06 -25.51
C ALA A 408 11.33 -24.45 -25.86
N TYR A 409 11.09 -25.42 -24.96
CA TYR A 409 11.42 -26.83 -25.13
C TYR A 409 10.17 -27.57 -25.56
N LYS A 410 10.19 -28.15 -26.77
CA LYS A 410 9.05 -28.86 -27.36
C LYS A 410 8.99 -30.31 -26.91
N TYR A 411 7.85 -30.76 -26.41
CA TYR A 411 7.51 -32.13 -26.06
C TYR A 411 6.10 -32.45 -26.58
N GLY A 412 6.00 -33.07 -27.75
CA GLY A 412 4.70 -33.27 -28.40
C GLY A 412 4.09 -31.93 -28.82
N ASP A 413 2.88 -31.65 -28.37
CA ASP A 413 2.18 -30.38 -28.63
C ASP A 413 2.47 -29.29 -27.58
N ASP A 414 3.23 -29.62 -26.54
CA ASP A 414 3.53 -28.76 -25.43
C ASP A 414 4.89 -28.03 -25.57
N PHE A 415 4.92 -26.77 -25.19
CA PHE A 415 6.11 -25.90 -25.21
C PHE A 415 6.43 -25.40 -23.80
N TYR A 416 7.47 -25.95 -23.20
CA TYR A 416 7.92 -25.59 -21.86
C TYR A 416 8.83 -24.35 -21.93
N ILE A 417 8.39 -23.25 -21.37
CA ILE A 417 9.15 -21.98 -21.36
C ILE A 417 10.23 -22.06 -20.29
N GLU A 418 11.44 -22.42 -20.70
CA GLU A 418 12.52 -22.72 -19.77
C GLU A 418 13.28 -21.47 -19.32
N GLU A 419 13.52 -20.54 -20.22
CA GLU A 419 14.12 -19.23 -19.91
C GLU A 419 13.50 -18.15 -20.79
N CYS A 420 13.52 -16.90 -20.30
CA CYS A 420 13.07 -15.77 -21.09
C CYS A 420 13.94 -14.54 -20.76
N VAL A 421 14.57 -13.97 -21.78
CA VAL A 421 15.18 -12.64 -21.66
C VAL A 421 14.07 -11.60 -21.78
N CYS A 422 14.04 -10.63 -20.88
CA CYS A 422 13.13 -9.49 -20.93
C CYS A 422 13.91 -8.27 -20.40
N ASP A 423 14.59 -7.56 -21.30
CA ASP A 423 15.58 -6.54 -20.93
C ASP A 423 15.44 -5.27 -21.77
N ASN A 424 15.43 -4.13 -21.12
CA ASN A 424 15.39 -2.80 -21.77
C ASN A 424 16.70 -2.00 -21.61
N GLY A 425 17.77 -2.66 -21.20
CA GLY A 425 19.11 -2.06 -21.02
C GLY A 425 19.77 -1.55 -22.29
N ALA A 426 21.04 -1.21 -22.19
CA ALA A 426 21.82 -0.75 -23.34
C ALA A 426 21.92 -1.87 -24.41
N PRO A 427 21.90 -1.52 -25.71
CA PRO A 427 21.85 -2.50 -26.81
C PRO A 427 22.95 -3.56 -26.75
N ASP A 428 24.17 -3.19 -26.43
CA ASP A 428 25.33 -4.08 -26.31
C ASP A 428 25.16 -5.13 -25.19
N VAL A 429 24.58 -4.73 -24.06
CA VAL A 429 24.27 -5.61 -22.95
C VAL A 429 23.16 -6.57 -23.32
N VAL A 430 22.08 -6.06 -23.89
CA VAL A 430 20.93 -6.88 -24.31
C VAL A 430 21.33 -7.89 -25.37
N GLU A 431 22.04 -7.48 -26.43
CA GLU A 431 22.51 -8.36 -27.51
C GLU A 431 23.43 -9.47 -26.96
N THR A 432 24.31 -9.14 -26.00
CA THR A 432 25.16 -10.13 -25.34
C THR A 432 24.31 -11.19 -24.62
N ARG A 433 23.30 -10.78 -23.90
CA ARG A 433 22.39 -11.70 -23.20
C ARG A 433 21.61 -12.61 -24.16
N LEU A 434 21.13 -12.04 -25.28
CA LEU A 434 20.36 -12.80 -26.28
C LEU A 434 21.17 -13.98 -26.83
N TRP A 435 22.39 -13.74 -27.35
CA TRP A 435 23.18 -14.83 -27.90
C TRP A 435 23.69 -15.81 -26.82
N MET A 436 24.02 -15.35 -25.62
CA MET A 436 24.43 -16.23 -24.50
C MET A 436 23.33 -17.24 -24.14
N VAL A 437 22.09 -16.81 -24.07
CA VAL A 437 20.95 -17.68 -23.76
C VAL A 437 20.73 -18.70 -24.88
N LEU A 438 20.85 -18.32 -26.16
CA LEU A 438 20.77 -19.24 -27.29
C LEU A 438 21.84 -20.34 -27.23
N VAL A 439 23.10 -19.98 -26.90
CA VAL A 439 24.21 -20.92 -26.74
C VAL A 439 23.99 -21.84 -25.53
N LYS A 440 23.65 -21.26 -24.38
CA LYS A 440 23.39 -21.96 -23.10
C LYS A 440 22.37 -23.09 -23.28
N HIS A 441 21.24 -22.80 -23.93
CA HIS A 441 20.16 -23.76 -24.11
C HIS A 441 20.32 -24.64 -25.36
N LYS A 442 21.39 -24.47 -26.13
CA LYS A 442 21.61 -25.19 -27.41
C LYS A 442 20.39 -25.06 -28.32
N VAL A 443 19.82 -23.85 -28.39
CA VAL A 443 18.67 -23.56 -29.25
C VAL A 443 19.00 -23.95 -30.69
N GLN A 444 18.14 -24.72 -31.34
CA GLN A 444 18.38 -25.16 -32.73
C GLN A 444 17.92 -24.09 -33.72
N LEU A 445 16.72 -23.55 -33.51
CA LEU A 445 16.10 -22.55 -34.38
C LEU A 445 15.64 -21.35 -33.59
N ALA A 446 16.00 -20.16 -34.06
CA ALA A 446 15.51 -18.90 -33.48
C ALA A 446 14.97 -17.99 -34.58
N GLN A 447 13.79 -17.37 -34.36
CA GLN A 447 13.22 -16.36 -35.25
C GLN A 447 13.30 -14.99 -34.60
N PHE A 448 13.95 -14.04 -35.26
CA PHE A 448 14.04 -12.63 -34.84
C PHE A 448 13.12 -11.78 -35.72
N GLU A 449 12.43 -10.83 -35.08
CA GLU A 449 11.73 -9.82 -35.85
C GLU A 449 12.75 -8.89 -36.52
N SER A 450 12.54 -8.57 -37.82
CA SER A 450 13.48 -7.78 -38.61
C SER A 450 13.02 -6.33 -38.82
N ASN A 451 11.99 -5.89 -38.13
CA ASN A 451 11.54 -4.50 -38.17
C ASN A 451 12.63 -3.57 -37.60
N SER A 452 12.73 -2.36 -38.13
CA SER A 452 13.69 -1.34 -37.67
C SER A 452 15.15 -1.86 -37.57
N ALA A 453 15.72 -1.96 -36.37
CA ALA A 453 17.10 -2.42 -36.15
C ALA A 453 17.23 -3.94 -35.98
N GLY A 454 16.12 -4.70 -35.93
CA GLY A 454 16.10 -6.10 -35.57
C GLY A 454 16.91 -7.02 -36.49
N GLY A 455 17.00 -6.70 -37.77
CA GLY A 455 17.84 -7.44 -38.71
C GLY A 455 19.34 -7.38 -38.36
N LYS A 456 19.85 -6.24 -37.90
CA LYS A 456 21.26 -6.09 -37.47
C LYS A 456 21.52 -6.84 -36.17
N VAL A 457 20.58 -6.80 -35.23
CA VAL A 457 20.66 -7.57 -33.98
C VAL A 457 20.73 -9.06 -34.27
N ALA A 458 19.90 -9.58 -35.19
CA ALA A 458 19.91 -10.95 -35.59
C ALA A 458 21.26 -11.40 -36.23
N GLU A 459 21.82 -10.57 -37.13
CA GLU A 459 23.11 -10.81 -37.75
C GLU A 459 24.25 -10.89 -36.72
N LYS A 460 24.30 -9.92 -35.78
CA LYS A 460 25.30 -9.87 -34.73
C LYS A 460 25.16 -11.09 -33.80
N CYS A 461 23.95 -11.41 -33.34
CA CYS A 461 23.69 -12.57 -32.51
C CYS A 461 24.11 -13.87 -33.26
N GLN A 462 23.84 -13.99 -34.57
CA GLN A 462 24.27 -15.17 -35.35
C GLN A 462 25.79 -15.30 -35.44
N GLN A 463 26.53 -14.17 -35.54
CA GLN A 463 28.01 -14.17 -35.53
C GLN A 463 28.54 -14.64 -34.18
N GLU A 464 28.02 -14.06 -33.09
CA GLU A 464 28.45 -14.40 -31.72
C GLU A 464 28.11 -15.84 -31.34
N VAL A 465 26.90 -16.35 -31.71
CA VAL A 465 26.54 -17.76 -31.54
C VAL A 465 27.55 -18.67 -32.20
N LYS A 466 27.95 -18.39 -33.45
CA LYS A 466 28.95 -19.18 -34.18
C LYS A 466 30.33 -19.08 -33.52
N ALA A 467 30.74 -17.87 -33.15
CA ALA A 467 32.04 -17.63 -32.49
C ALA A 467 32.20 -18.42 -31.17
N HIS A 468 31.09 -18.64 -30.46
CA HIS A 468 31.07 -19.38 -29.20
C HIS A 468 30.61 -20.85 -29.35
N GLY A 469 30.66 -21.41 -30.54
CA GLY A 469 30.36 -22.82 -30.79
C GLY A 469 28.88 -23.23 -30.67
N GLY A 470 27.97 -22.24 -30.68
CA GLY A 470 26.53 -22.52 -30.66
C GLY A 470 26.01 -23.06 -31.99
N ILE A 471 24.94 -23.84 -31.91
CA ILE A 471 24.31 -24.54 -33.08
C ILE A 471 23.14 -23.77 -33.65
N THR A 472 22.72 -22.65 -33.04
CA THR A 472 21.48 -21.97 -33.40
C THR A 472 21.53 -21.40 -34.82
N ARG A 473 20.49 -21.70 -35.59
CA ARG A 473 20.19 -21.02 -36.84
C ARG A 473 19.20 -19.91 -36.58
N ILE A 474 19.60 -18.65 -36.80
CA ILE A 474 18.73 -17.47 -36.65
C ILE A 474 18.13 -17.17 -38.02
N VAL A 475 16.80 -17.04 -38.06
CA VAL A 475 16.06 -16.56 -39.22
C VAL A 475 15.37 -15.25 -38.87
N THR A 476 15.22 -14.36 -39.84
CA THR A 476 14.54 -13.09 -39.65
C THR A 476 13.17 -13.09 -40.32
N ARG A 477 12.19 -12.44 -39.69
CA ARG A 477 10.85 -12.26 -40.26
C ARG A 477 10.43 -10.82 -40.14
N TYR A 478 10.01 -10.23 -41.25
CA TYR A 478 9.40 -8.92 -41.27
C TYR A 478 7.89 -9.03 -41.01
N THR A 479 7.35 -8.23 -40.07
CA THR A 479 5.94 -8.29 -39.68
C THR A 479 5.26 -6.96 -40.01
N THR A 480 4.15 -7.01 -40.75
CA THR A 480 3.29 -5.84 -41.05
C THR A 480 1.94 -5.92 -40.38
N ALA A 481 1.65 -7.01 -39.67
CA ALA A 481 0.38 -7.19 -38.96
C ALA A 481 0.24 -6.22 -37.79
N ASN A 482 -1.00 -5.79 -37.52
CA ASN A 482 -1.31 -5.05 -36.31
C ASN A 482 -0.95 -5.90 -35.08
N LYS A 483 -0.11 -5.34 -34.20
CA LYS A 483 0.44 -6.02 -33.01
C LYS A 483 -0.69 -6.55 -32.12
N GLU A 484 -1.69 -5.73 -31.83
CA GLU A 484 -2.83 -6.10 -30.98
C GLU A 484 -3.62 -7.26 -31.58
N THR A 485 -3.94 -7.21 -32.87
CA THR A 485 -4.62 -8.31 -33.58
C THR A 485 -3.80 -9.59 -33.54
N LYS A 486 -2.47 -9.50 -33.74
CA LYS A 486 -1.56 -10.65 -33.66
C LYS A 486 -1.59 -11.31 -32.29
N ILE A 487 -1.56 -10.52 -31.22
CA ILE A 487 -1.63 -11.00 -29.84
C ILE A 487 -2.97 -11.68 -29.57
N ILE A 488 -4.09 -11.03 -29.88
CA ILE A 488 -5.44 -11.57 -29.63
C ILE A 488 -5.66 -12.91 -30.32
N VAL A 489 -5.32 -12.99 -31.60
CA VAL A 489 -5.55 -14.20 -32.40
C VAL A 489 -4.70 -15.40 -31.93
N ASN A 490 -3.49 -15.14 -31.39
CA ASN A 490 -2.58 -16.21 -30.97
C ASN A 490 -2.67 -16.54 -29.48
N SER A 491 -3.38 -15.74 -28.66
CA SER A 491 -3.49 -15.98 -27.22
C SER A 491 -4.11 -17.34 -26.85
N PRO A 492 -5.14 -17.87 -27.55
CA PRO A 492 -5.67 -19.19 -27.23
C PRO A 492 -4.61 -20.29 -27.40
N TRP A 493 -3.79 -20.24 -28.47
CA TRP A 493 -2.72 -21.18 -28.68
C TRP A 493 -1.67 -21.13 -27.56
N VAL A 494 -1.29 -19.94 -27.12
CA VAL A 494 -0.34 -19.75 -26.01
C VAL A 494 -0.90 -20.36 -24.72
N MET A 495 -2.17 -20.14 -24.43
CA MET A 495 -2.84 -20.70 -23.25
C MET A 495 -2.93 -22.23 -23.29
N GLU A 496 -3.14 -22.80 -24.48
CA GLU A 496 -3.29 -24.26 -24.68
C GLU A 496 -1.95 -25.01 -24.70
N HIS A 497 -0.92 -24.42 -25.31
CA HIS A 497 0.32 -25.14 -25.60
C HIS A 497 1.53 -24.72 -24.79
N CYS A 498 1.56 -23.49 -24.23
CA CYS A 498 2.70 -23.03 -23.42
C CYS A 498 2.55 -23.42 -21.95
N LEU A 499 3.61 -24.01 -21.38
CA LEU A 499 3.74 -24.28 -19.95
C LEU A 499 4.80 -23.37 -19.36
N PHE A 500 4.44 -22.72 -18.27
CA PHE A 500 5.31 -21.79 -17.55
C PHE A 500 5.81 -22.42 -16.26
N LYS A 501 7.00 -22.06 -15.81
CA LYS A 501 7.52 -22.49 -14.51
C LYS A 501 6.58 -22.09 -13.38
N ASP A 502 6.38 -22.97 -12.42
CA ASP A 502 5.60 -22.68 -11.23
C ASP A 502 6.21 -21.52 -10.43
N ASN A 503 5.39 -20.75 -9.75
CA ASN A 503 5.82 -19.58 -8.95
C ASN A 503 6.83 -19.96 -7.87
N SER A 504 6.77 -21.17 -7.31
CA SER A 504 7.74 -21.66 -6.33
C SER A 504 9.14 -21.86 -6.92
N VAL A 505 9.22 -22.29 -8.20
CA VAL A 505 10.48 -22.50 -8.93
C VAL A 505 11.16 -21.19 -9.29
N ILE A 506 10.37 -20.16 -9.65
CA ILE A 506 10.88 -18.86 -10.08
C ILE A 506 11.01 -17.83 -8.96
N LYS A 507 10.84 -18.22 -7.70
CA LYS A 507 10.83 -17.30 -6.53
C LYS A 507 11.97 -16.28 -6.54
N ASN A 508 13.16 -16.68 -6.96
CA ASN A 508 14.35 -15.84 -7.03
C ASN A 508 14.66 -15.30 -8.44
N ASN A 509 13.86 -15.66 -9.46
CA ASN A 509 14.05 -15.20 -10.83
C ASN A 509 13.17 -13.96 -11.11
N LYS A 510 13.73 -12.79 -10.87
CA LYS A 510 13.03 -11.50 -11.06
C LYS A 510 12.59 -11.27 -12.51
N GLU A 511 13.39 -11.72 -13.47
CA GLU A 511 13.12 -11.51 -14.89
C GLU A 511 11.97 -12.39 -15.38
N TYR A 512 11.98 -13.67 -15.04
CA TYR A 512 10.88 -14.57 -15.40
C TYR A 512 9.55 -14.13 -14.78
N ARG A 513 9.58 -13.65 -13.54
CA ARG A 513 8.39 -13.06 -12.89
C ARG A 513 7.90 -11.79 -13.60
N ARG A 514 8.80 -10.95 -14.11
CA ARG A 514 8.45 -9.79 -14.93
C ARG A 514 7.73 -10.20 -16.20
N VAL A 515 8.25 -11.21 -16.89
CA VAL A 515 7.61 -11.78 -18.08
C VAL A 515 6.18 -12.24 -17.79
N LEU A 516 5.99 -13.00 -16.71
CA LEU A 516 4.64 -13.44 -16.32
C LEU A 516 3.73 -12.25 -15.98
N SER A 517 4.24 -11.25 -15.27
CA SER A 517 3.48 -10.05 -14.91
C SER A 517 3.02 -9.27 -16.15
N PHE A 518 3.88 -9.09 -17.15
CA PHE A 518 3.54 -8.40 -18.40
C PHE A 518 2.56 -9.23 -19.25
N LEU A 519 2.73 -10.55 -19.28
CA LEU A 519 1.84 -11.45 -20.01
C LEU A 519 0.44 -11.44 -19.38
N THR A 520 0.34 -11.69 -18.06
CA THR A 520 -0.94 -11.75 -17.34
C THR A 520 -1.60 -10.39 -17.17
N GLY A 521 -0.83 -9.31 -17.29
CA GLY A 521 -1.34 -7.93 -17.25
C GLY A 521 -2.01 -7.46 -18.54
N TYR A 522 -1.85 -8.18 -19.66
CA TYR A 522 -2.36 -7.75 -20.95
C TYR A 522 -3.89 -7.95 -21.08
N THR A 523 -4.60 -6.91 -21.53
CA THR A 523 -6.07 -6.93 -21.68
C THR A 523 -6.50 -6.49 -23.08
N MET A 524 -7.66 -7.02 -23.55
CA MET A 524 -8.21 -6.69 -24.88
C MET A 524 -8.66 -5.23 -25.01
N ALA A 525 -9.12 -4.62 -23.93
CA ALA A 525 -9.71 -3.28 -23.94
C ALA A 525 -8.83 -2.21 -23.26
N GLY A 526 -7.62 -2.55 -22.81
CA GLY A 526 -6.75 -1.66 -22.05
C GLY A 526 -5.71 -0.94 -22.90
N LYS A 527 -5.20 0.20 -22.42
CA LYS A 527 -3.94 0.77 -22.89
C LYS A 527 -2.79 -0.07 -22.32
N ASN A 528 -2.43 -1.13 -23.04
CA ASN A 528 -1.34 -2.00 -22.65
C ASN A 528 0.00 -1.28 -22.89
N ARG A 529 0.72 -0.99 -21.82
CA ARG A 529 1.97 -0.21 -21.89
C ARG A 529 3.18 -1.08 -22.26
N HIS A 530 3.13 -2.37 -21.89
CA HIS A 530 4.18 -3.37 -22.14
C HIS A 530 3.58 -4.54 -22.91
N ASP A 531 3.45 -4.37 -24.21
CA ASP A 531 2.91 -5.39 -25.11
C ASP A 531 4.00 -6.25 -25.77
N ASP A 532 5.29 -5.98 -25.48
CA ASP A 532 6.44 -6.71 -26.05
C ASP A 532 6.44 -8.19 -25.63
N VAL A 533 6.06 -8.51 -24.38
CA VAL A 533 5.99 -9.91 -23.93
C VAL A 533 4.84 -10.66 -24.59
N PRO A 534 3.58 -10.19 -24.57
CA PRO A 534 2.50 -10.84 -25.31
C PRO A 534 2.79 -10.98 -26.81
N ASP A 535 3.47 -9.99 -27.39
CA ASP A 535 3.86 -10.02 -28.80
C ASP A 535 4.89 -11.10 -29.09
N ALA A 536 5.93 -11.23 -28.27
CA ALA A 536 6.92 -12.31 -28.40
C ALA A 536 6.26 -13.69 -28.26
N PHE A 537 5.28 -13.87 -27.35
CA PHE A 537 4.54 -15.14 -27.26
C PHE A 537 3.61 -15.38 -28.45
N ALA A 538 3.02 -14.35 -29.02
CA ALA A 538 2.27 -14.45 -30.26
C ALA A 538 3.19 -14.87 -31.46
N MET A 539 4.41 -14.33 -31.50
CA MET A 539 5.44 -14.75 -32.45
C MET A 539 5.83 -16.24 -32.25
N LEU A 540 5.99 -16.67 -31.00
CA LEU A 540 6.29 -18.07 -30.67
C LEU A 540 5.18 -18.99 -31.18
N ALA A 541 3.92 -18.63 -30.95
CA ALA A 541 2.75 -19.36 -31.44
C ALA A 541 2.78 -19.51 -32.97
N GLN A 542 2.96 -18.40 -33.69
CA GLN A 542 3.01 -18.41 -35.15
C GLN A 542 4.18 -19.25 -35.68
N TYR A 543 5.34 -19.15 -35.03
CA TYR A 543 6.54 -19.89 -35.41
C TYR A 543 6.35 -21.39 -35.18
N ALA A 544 5.85 -21.77 -34.02
CA ALA A 544 5.58 -23.18 -33.67
C ALA A 544 4.52 -23.84 -34.59
N GLN A 545 3.43 -23.11 -34.89
CA GLN A 545 2.40 -23.57 -35.85
C GLN A 545 2.97 -23.75 -37.26
N GLY A 546 3.88 -22.85 -37.67
CA GLY A 546 4.58 -22.97 -38.96
C GLY A 546 5.48 -24.20 -39.06
N LEU A 547 6.14 -24.59 -37.96
CA LEU A 547 6.95 -25.81 -37.89
C LEU A 547 6.08 -27.07 -38.01
N ASN A 548 4.94 -27.11 -37.35
CA ASN A 548 4.03 -28.25 -37.37
C ASN A 548 3.33 -28.42 -38.75
N ALA A 549 3.13 -27.32 -39.48
CA ALA A 549 2.49 -27.32 -40.80
C ALA A 549 3.40 -27.78 -41.95
N GLY A 550 4.64 -28.19 -41.67
CA GLY A 550 5.59 -28.66 -42.71
C GLY A 550 6.09 -27.56 -43.66
N LYS A 551 5.88 -26.27 -43.33
CA LYS A 551 6.30 -25.14 -44.15
C LYS A 551 7.75 -24.70 -43.93
N VAL A 552 8.50 -25.36 -43.05
CA VAL A 552 9.94 -25.16 -42.89
C VAL A 552 10.64 -26.41 -43.39
N GLU A 553 11.13 -26.39 -44.61
CA GLU A 553 12.08 -27.39 -45.10
C GLU A 553 13.35 -27.29 -44.25
N ILE A 554 13.53 -28.24 -43.35
CA ILE A 554 14.80 -28.49 -42.69
C ILE A 554 15.69 -29.14 -43.73
N GLY A 555 16.35 -28.34 -44.54
CA GLY A 555 17.37 -28.84 -45.46
C GLY A 555 18.53 -29.41 -44.68
N THR A 556 18.57 -30.70 -44.44
CA THR A 556 19.79 -31.42 -44.05
C THR A 556 20.80 -31.29 -45.18
N ARG A 557 21.71 -30.32 -45.06
CA ARG A 557 22.95 -30.39 -45.84
C ARG A 557 23.83 -31.46 -45.22
N ILE A 558 23.83 -32.61 -45.82
CA ILE A 558 24.91 -33.60 -45.75
C ILE A 558 26.11 -32.95 -46.42
N TRP A 559 27.10 -32.50 -45.65
CA TRP A 559 28.55 -32.51 -45.92
C TRP A 559 29.31 -32.12 -44.67
#